data_2ea2a0c2d30527c6700337ede0683a41
#
_entry.id   2ea2a0c2d30527c6700337ede0683a41
#
_cell.length_a   1.000
_cell.length_b   1.000
_cell.length_c   1.000
_cell.angle_alpha   90.00
_cell.angle_beta   90.00
_cell.angle_gamma   90.00
#
_symmetry.space_group_name_H-M   'P 1'
#
loop_
_entity.id
_entity.type
_entity.pdbx_description
1 polymer ?
#
loop_
_entity_poly.entity_id
_entity_poly.type
_entity_poly.pdbx_seq_one_letter_code
_entity_poly.pdbx_strand_id
1 'polypeptide(L)'
;MGLSANAKESGTCGPNLKWHLTDDGVLTISGKGKMNDYTDYNRITPWRDSYEKIKQIIIGDGVTTIGGYAFKDCSSLTSVTIPNSVTKIGDDTFDGCSSLTSVTIPNSVTEMGYRTFYKCSALKSVTIPNSVTKIGSCAFYYCSSLTSVTIQDGVTNISSGAFSYCSALKSVTIPNSVTEIGSGAFYYCSSLTSVTIPNSVTEIGSYAFSYCINITQISSEAVVPPFCDLYAFNHINKSECKLIVPKNSLDAYKQAPQWKDFLLIEGSTTGITNTVYNNSGLADVYTIDGTKRLSKASTDEINALPKGVYIVNGKKIIIK
;
A
#
# COMPACT_ATOMS: atom_id res chain seq x y z
N MET A 1 -57.10 6.90 -3.08
CA MET A 1 -56.07 5.92 -2.77
C MET A 1 -55.09 5.92 -3.94
N GLY A 2 -54.01 6.67 -3.84
CA GLY A 2 -52.97 6.69 -4.85
C GLY A 2 -52.09 5.45 -4.67
N LEU A 3 -52.06 4.59 -5.67
CA LEU A 3 -51.06 3.55 -5.80
C LEU A 3 -49.72 4.26 -6.03
N SER A 4 -48.89 4.28 -5.00
CA SER A 4 -47.43 4.57 -5.12
C SER A 4 -46.88 3.51 -6.09
N ALA A 5 -46.58 3.91 -7.32
CA ALA A 5 -45.80 3.09 -8.22
C ALA A 5 -44.45 2.85 -7.54
N ASN A 6 -44.21 1.62 -7.07
CA ASN A 6 -42.90 1.19 -6.65
C ASN A 6 -41.96 1.43 -7.85
N ALA A 7 -41.15 2.45 -7.75
CA ALA A 7 -40.12 2.72 -8.76
C ALA A 7 -39.25 1.45 -8.82
N LYS A 8 -39.22 0.83 -9.98
CA LYS A 8 -38.49 -0.42 -10.22
C LYS A 8 -37.04 -0.10 -10.13
N GLU A 9 -36.43 -0.38 -8.95
CA GLU A 9 -34.99 -0.11 -8.69
C GLU A 9 -34.12 -1.15 -9.40
N SER A 10 -34.18 -1.16 -10.72
CA SER A 10 -33.39 -2.03 -11.59
C SER A 10 -33.18 -1.42 -12.96
N GLY A 11 -32.10 -1.78 -13.64
CA GLY A 11 -31.78 -1.27 -14.98
C GLY A 11 -30.47 -1.81 -15.51
N THR A 12 -29.83 -1.04 -16.40
CA THR A 12 -28.54 -1.39 -16.99
C THR A 12 -27.43 -0.45 -16.47
N CYS A 13 -26.22 -0.99 -16.31
CA CYS A 13 -25.03 -0.26 -15.84
C CYS A 13 -23.78 -0.53 -16.70
N GLY A 14 -23.98 -1.12 -17.85
CA GLY A 14 -23.00 -1.45 -18.87
C GLY A 14 -23.65 -2.11 -20.05
N PRO A 15 -22.94 -2.38 -21.16
CA PRO A 15 -23.54 -2.98 -22.37
C PRO A 15 -24.28 -4.28 -22.10
N ASN A 16 -23.71 -5.13 -21.20
CA ASN A 16 -24.26 -6.44 -20.84
C ASN A 16 -24.38 -6.60 -19.32
N LEU A 17 -24.44 -5.49 -18.58
CA LEU A 17 -24.58 -5.50 -17.13
C LEU A 17 -25.94 -4.94 -16.72
N LYS A 18 -26.53 -5.60 -15.73
CA LYS A 18 -27.78 -5.20 -15.09
C LYS A 18 -27.52 -4.93 -13.62
N TRP A 19 -28.31 -4.05 -13.04
CA TRP A 19 -28.35 -3.80 -11.61
C TRP A 19 -29.74 -3.99 -11.05
N HIS A 20 -29.81 -4.36 -9.80
CA HIS A 20 -31.04 -4.46 -9.03
C HIS A 20 -30.75 -4.03 -7.59
N LEU A 21 -31.58 -3.13 -7.06
CA LEU A 21 -31.53 -2.66 -5.69
C LEU A 21 -32.79 -3.12 -4.96
N THR A 22 -32.61 -3.79 -3.84
CA THR A 22 -33.68 -4.26 -2.97
C THR A 22 -34.06 -3.21 -1.92
N ASP A 23 -35.26 -3.32 -1.33
CA ASP A 23 -35.76 -2.38 -0.32
C ASP A 23 -34.91 -2.35 0.96
N ASP A 24 -34.20 -3.43 1.28
CA ASP A 24 -33.28 -3.52 2.41
C ASP A 24 -31.87 -2.96 2.12
N GLY A 25 -31.64 -2.49 0.88
CA GLY A 25 -30.44 -1.77 0.50
C GLY A 25 -29.32 -2.64 -0.06
N VAL A 26 -29.63 -3.80 -0.64
CA VAL A 26 -28.66 -4.64 -1.37
C VAL A 26 -28.67 -4.30 -2.85
N LEU A 27 -27.57 -3.72 -3.34
CA LEU A 27 -27.35 -3.46 -4.76
C LEU A 27 -26.56 -4.62 -5.38
N THR A 28 -27.20 -5.33 -6.32
CA THR A 28 -26.56 -6.42 -7.06
C THR A 28 -26.27 -6.00 -8.50
N ILE A 29 -25.05 -6.22 -8.95
CA ILE A 29 -24.62 -6.05 -10.34
C ILE A 29 -24.42 -7.42 -10.96
N SER A 30 -25.07 -7.71 -12.07
CA SER A 30 -25.04 -9.01 -12.74
C SER A 30 -24.77 -8.89 -14.24
N GLY A 31 -24.32 -9.99 -14.88
CA GLY A 31 -24.01 -10.02 -16.30
C GLY A 31 -22.50 -10.21 -16.57
N LYS A 32 -22.04 -9.87 -17.78
CA LYS A 32 -20.63 -10.07 -18.19
C LYS A 32 -20.07 -8.81 -18.85
N GLY A 33 -18.82 -8.47 -18.50
CA GLY A 33 -18.09 -7.38 -19.12
C GLY A 33 -17.87 -6.16 -18.23
N LYS A 34 -17.70 -5.01 -18.87
CA LYS A 34 -17.32 -3.77 -18.19
C LYS A 34 -18.54 -3.00 -17.70
N MET A 35 -18.47 -2.47 -16.48
CA MET A 35 -19.37 -1.43 -16.01
C MET A 35 -19.06 -0.11 -16.72
N ASN A 36 -20.05 0.73 -16.90
CA ASN A 36 -19.85 2.09 -17.41
C ASN A 36 -19.08 2.93 -16.41
N ASP A 37 -18.26 3.85 -16.93
CA ASP A 37 -17.75 4.96 -16.13
C ASP A 37 -18.84 6.03 -15.99
N TYR A 38 -18.89 6.64 -14.82
CA TYR A 38 -19.81 7.71 -14.47
C TYR A 38 -19.03 8.98 -14.18
N THR A 39 -19.71 10.10 -14.10
CA THR A 39 -19.13 11.40 -13.75
C THR A 39 -20.20 12.26 -13.08
N ASP A 40 -19.79 13.27 -12.34
CA ASP A 40 -20.73 14.19 -11.69
C ASP A 40 -21.60 15.00 -12.68
N TYR A 41 -21.18 15.11 -13.94
CA TYR A 41 -21.78 16.01 -14.91
C TYR A 41 -22.47 15.33 -16.10
N ASN A 42 -21.85 14.29 -16.67
CA ASN A 42 -22.29 13.77 -17.98
C ASN A 42 -22.93 12.38 -17.96
N ARG A 43 -22.63 11.57 -16.97
CA ARG A 43 -23.14 10.21 -16.85
C ARG A 43 -23.37 9.88 -15.39
N ILE A 44 -24.59 10.11 -14.96
CA ILE A 44 -25.03 9.89 -13.59
C ILE A 44 -25.28 8.40 -13.38
N THR A 45 -24.90 7.87 -12.22
CA THR A 45 -25.20 6.47 -11.87
C THR A 45 -26.71 6.23 -11.83
N PRO A 46 -27.20 5.10 -12.33
CA PRO A 46 -28.62 4.84 -12.39
C PRO A 46 -29.29 4.64 -11.02
N TRP A 47 -28.53 4.49 -9.95
CA TRP A 47 -28.97 4.39 -8.54
C TRP A 47 -28.70 5.67 -7.73
N ARG A 48 -28.47 6.80 -8.41
CA ARG A 48 -28.10 8.07 -7.75
C ARG A 48 -29.08 8.50 -6.65
N ASP A 49 -30.38 8.38 -6.90
CA ASP A 49 -31.41 8.82 -5.96
C ASP A 49 -31.55 7.88 -4.75
N SER A 50 -30.78 6.78 -4.74
CA SER A 50 -30.81 5.75 -3.70
C SER A 50 -29.47 5.56 -2.99
N TYR A 51 -28.49 6.44 -3.16
CA TYR A 51 -27.16 6.30 -2.54
C TYR A 51 -27.22 6.02 -1.04
N GLU A 52 -28.01 6.78 -0.33
CA GLU A 52 -28.14 6.66 1.13
C GLU A 52 -28.81 5.36 1.57
N LYS A 53 -29.53 4.67 0.67
CA LYS A 53 -30.17 3.38 0.94
C LYS A 53 -29.23 2.20 0.76
N ILE A 54 -28.17 2.34 -0.08
CA ILE A 54 -27.26 1.24 -0.41
C ILE A 54 -26.39 0.90 0.80
N LYS A 55 -26.61 -0.28 1.37
CA LYS A 55 -25.87 -0.81 2.53
C LYS A 55 -24.88 -1.90 2.15
N GLN A 56 -25.18 -2.64 1.10
CA GLN A 56 -24.36 -3.72 0.58
C GLN A 56 -24.30 -3.70 -0.94
N ILE A 57 -23.14 -3.97 -1.50
CA ILE A 57 -22.93 -4.14 -2.94
C ILE A 57 -22.42 -5.54 -3.21
N ILE A 58 -23.07 -6.24 -4.15
CA ILE A 58 -22.66 -7.56 -4.64
C ILE A 58 -22.34 -7.43 -6.13
N ILE A 59 -21.06 -7.50 -6.47
CA ILE A 59 -20.60 -7.57 -7.86
C ILE A 59 -20.60 -9.04 -8.27
N GLY A 60 -21.35 -9.40 -9.30
CA GLY A 60 -21.45 -10.76 -9.79
C GLY A 60 -20.24 -11.23 -10.60
N ASP A 61 -20.04 -12.53 -10.62
CA ASP A 61 -19.03 -13.18 -11.46
C ASP A 61 -19.26 -12.87 -12.94
N GLY A 62 -18.20 -12.45 -13.63
CA GLY A 62 -18.24 -12.03 -15.03
C GLY A 62 -18.14 -10.52 -15.22
N VAL A 63 -18.33 -9.70 -14.18
CA VAL A 63 -17.98 -8.27 -14.21
C VAL A 63 -16.46 -8.14 -14.21
N THR A 64 -15.92 -7.45 -15.23
CA THR A 64 -14.46 -7.33 -15.42
C THR A 64 -13.89 -5.99 -14.99
N THR A 65 -14.72 -4.96 -14.94
CA THR A 65 -14.31 -3.60 -14.54
C THR A 65 -15.42 -2.96 -13.73
N ILE A 66 -15.07 -2.37 -12.61
CA ILE A 66 -15.96 -1.48 -11.85
C ILE A 66 -15.67 -0.07 -12.33
N GLY A 67 -16.69 0.61 -12.85
CA GLY A 67 -16.56 1.94 -13.47
C GLY A 67 -16.20 3.03 -12.47
N GLY A 68 -15.58 4.08 -12.98
CA GLY A 68 -15.32 5.29 -12.19
C GLY A 68 -16.61 5.90 -11.65
N TYR A 69 -16.56 6.46 -10.45
CA TYR A 69 -17.67 7.10 -9.72
C TYR A 69 -18.87 6.18 -9.44
N ALA A 70 -18.76 4.87 -9.71
CA ALA A 70 -19.91 3.98 -9.68
C ALA A 70 -20.66 3.98 -8.35
N PHE A 71 -19.95 4.03 -7.23
CA PHE A 71 -20.50 3.95 -5.88
C PHE A 71 -20.11 5.16 -5.03
N LYS A 72 -19.73 6.26 -5.69
CA LYS A 72 -19.39 7.50 -5.00
C LYS A 72 -20.55 7.96 -4.12
N ASP A 73 -20.23 8.43 -2.92
CA ASP A 73 -21.13 8.94 -1.89
C ASP A 73 -22.19 7.92 -1.39
N CYS A 74 -21.99 6.61 -1.61
CA CYS A 74 -22.78 5.57 -0.93
C CYS A 74 -22.43 5.54 0.56
N SER A 75 -22.83 6.57 1.31
CA SER A 75 -22.41 6.81 2.70
C SER A 75 -22.88 5.73 3.69
N SER A 76 -23.97 5.03 3.40
CA SER A 76 -24.49 3.92 4.20
C SER A 76 -23.88 2.56 3.85
N LEU A 77 -23.01 2.48 2.83
CA LEU A 77 -22.39 1.23 2.39
C LEU A 77 -21.47 0.68 3.48
N THR A 78 -21.77 -0.53 3.97
CA THR A 78 -20.97 -1.22 5.01
C THR A 78 -20.10 -2.33 4.46
N SER A 79 -20.49 -2.91 3.32
CA SER A 79 -19.75 -4.02 2.71
C SER A 79 -19.88 -4.06 1.19
N VAL A 80 -18.83 -4.52 0.52
CA VAL A 80 -18.79 -4.78 -0.92
C VAL A 80 -18.12 -6.13 -1.19
N THR A 81 -18.75 -6.94 -2.06
CA THR A 81 -18.16 -8.17 -2.58
C THR A 81 -17.66 -7.92 -3.99
N ILE A 82 -16.35 -8.07 -4.22
CA ILE A 82 -15.69 -7.90 -5.52
C ILE A 82 -15.18 -9.28 -5.96
N PRO A 83 -15.67 -9.83 -7.07
CA PRO A 83 -15.28 -11.16 -7.53
C PRO A 83 -13.91 -11.17 -8.23
N ASN A 84 -13.32 -12.36 -8.37
CA ASN A 84 -12.04 -12.56 -9.06
C ASN A 84 -12.08 -12.30 -10.58
N SER A 85 -13.23 -12.00 -11.16
CA SER A 85 -13.34 -11.56 -12.54
C SER A 85 -12.96 -10.10 -12.74
N VAL A 86 -12.96 -9.29 -11.67
CA VAL A 86 -12.62 -7.86 -11.74
C VAL A 86 -11.13 -7.66 -11.83
N THR A 87 -10.68 -6.96 -12.87
CA THR A 87 -9.28 -6.62 -13.12
C THR A 87 -8.96 -5.14 -12.91
N LYS A 88 -9.99 -4.29 -12.90
CA LYS A 88 -9.85 -2.83 -12.73
C LYS A 88 -10.96 -2.25 -11.86
N ILE A 89 -10.56 -1.37 -10.96
CA ILE A 89 -11.45 -0.50 -10.18
C ILE A 89 -11.15 0.95 -10.59
N GLY A 90 -12.17 1.66 -11.07
CA GLY A 90 -12.03 3.01 -11.65
C GLY A 90 -11.76 4.11 -10.63
N ASP A 91 -11.64 5.33 -11.15
CA ASP A 91 -11.42 6.54 -10.33
C ASP A 91 -12.66 6.85 -9.48
N ASP A 92 -12.45 7.38 -8.28
CA ASP A 92 -13.50 7.82 -7.34
C ASP A 92 -14.62 6.75 -7.09
N THR A 93 -14.35 5.47 -7.38
CA THR A 93 -15.38 4.40 -7.36
C THR A 93 -16.11 4.31 -6.03
N PHE A 94 -15.41 4.39 -4.90
CA PHE A 94 -15.94 4.32 -3.54
C PHE A 94 -15.67 5.62 -2.75
N ASP A 95 -15.44 6.76 -3.45
CA ASP A 95 -15.26 8.06 -2.79
C ASP A 95 -16.48 8.36 -1.90
N GLY A 96 -16.24 8.71 -0.65
CA GLY A 96 -17.31 9.05 0.29
C GLY A 96 -18.11 7.88 0.86
N CYS A 97 -17.71 6.62 0.63
CA CYS A 97 -18.30 5.45 1.29
C CYS A 97 -17.91 5.40 2.77
N SER A 98 -18.40 6.38 3.55
CA SER A 98 -17.93 6.66 4.90
C SER A 98 -18.25 5.58 5.94
N SER A 99 -19.21 4.69 5.66
CA SER A 99 -19.57 3.55 6.53
C SER A 99 -18.89 2.24 6.14
N LEU A 100 -18.10 2.21 5.04
CA LEU A 100 -17.42 0.99 4.58
C LEU A 100 -16.32 0.59 5.58
N THR A 101 -16.53 -0.54 6.29
CA THR A 101 -15.63 -0.98 7.36
C THR A 101 -14.51 -1.90 6.89
N SER A 102 -14.74 -2.61 5.80
CA SER A 102 -13.78 -3.55 5.21
C SER A 102 -13.99 -3.71 3.71
N VAL A 103 -12.91 -3.99 3.00
CA VAL A 103 -12.94 -4.35 1.58
C VAL A 103 -11.86 -5.40 1.31
N THR A 104 -12.21 -6.41 0.51
CA THR A 104 -11.24 -7.35 -0.03
C THR A 104 -11.01 -6.99 -1.50
N ILE A 105 -9.77 -6.64 -1.84
CA ILE A 105 -9.34 -6.39 -3.22
C ILE A 105 -8.81 -7.73 -3.76
N PRO A 106 -9.45 -8.34 -4.75
CA PRO A 106 -9.03 -9.66 -5.26
C PRO A 106 -7.70 -9.59 -6.02
N ASN A 107 -6.97 -10.71 -6.04
CA ASN A 107 -5.68 -10.84 -6.72
C ASN A 107 -5.76 -10.71 -8.27
N SER A 108 -6.94 -10.59 -8.82
CA SER A 108 -7.17 -10.29 -10.23
C SER A 108 -7.06 -8.80 -10.55
N VAL A 109 -7.20 -7.92 -9.53
CA VAL A 109 -7.14 -6.48 -9.74
C VAL A 109 -5.71 -6.05 -10.00
N THR A 110 -5.47 -5.47 -11.18
CA THR A 110 -4.16 -4.93 -11.60
C THR A 110 -4.11 -3.41 -11.58
N GLU A 111 -5.28 -2.76 -11.61
CA GLU A 111 -5.41 -1.31 -11.65
C GLU A 111 -6.37 -0.81 -10.59
N MET A 112 -5.91 0.13 -9.77
CA MET A 112 -6.70 0.93 -8.83
C MET A 112 -6.61 2.40 -9.24
N GLY A 113 -7.75 3.01 -9.48
CA GLY A 113 -7.86 4.39 -9.95
C GLY A 113 -7.49 5.45 -8.90
N TYR A 114 -7.51 6.70 -9.35
CA TYR A 114 -7.42 7.89 -8.51
C TYR A 114 -8.58 7.91 -7.50
N ARG A 115 -8.30 8.22 -6.21
CA ARG A 115 -9.30 8.36 -5.14
C ARG A 115 -10.27 7.18 -4.98
N THR A 116 -9.86 5.96 -5.32
CA THR A 116 -10.75 4.77 -5.33
C THR A 116 -11.51 4.60 -4.00
N PHE A 117 -10.87 4.80 -2.84
CA PHE A 117 -11.45 4.73 -1.50
C PHE A 117 -11.29 6.05 -0.71
N TYR A 118 -11.30 7.17 -1.40
CA TYR A 118 -11.19 8.49 -0.79
C TYR A 118 -12.30 8.72 0.23
N LYS A 119 -11.99 9.20 1.44
CA LYS A 119 -12.94 9.41 2.54
C LYS A 119 -13.73 8.16 2.99
N CYS A 120 -13.24 6.95 2.76
CA CYS A 120 -13.78 5.76 3.44
C CYS A 120 -13.39 5.77 4.92
N SER A 121 -13.98 6.69 5.69
CA SER A 121 -13.52 7.03 7.04
C SER A 121 -13.71 5.92 8.07
N ALA A 122 -14.60 4.95 7.85
CA ALA A 122 -14.80 3.78 8.72
C ALA A 122 -13.91 2.58 8.37
N LEU A 123 -13.16 2.63 7.25
CA LEU A 123 -12.32 1.52 6.79
C LEU A 123 -11.19 1.25 7.81
N LYS A 124 -11.14 0.02 8.34
CA LYS A 124 -10.21 -0.34 9.43
C LYS A 124 -8.91 -0.96 8.96
N SER A 125 -8.96 -1.73 7.89
CA SER A 125 -7.80 -2.42 7.32
C SER A 125 -7.99 -2.65 5.83
N VAL A 126 -6.88 -2.74 5.11
CA VAL A 126 -6.86 -3.12 3.70
C VAL A 126 -5.60 -3.90 3.36
N THR A 127 -5.76 -4.88 2.46
CA THR A 127 -4.63 -5.57 1.82
C THR A 127 -4.61 -5.16 0.35
N ILE A 128 -3.48 -4.62 -0.10
CA ILE A 128 -3.20 -4.34 -1.50
C ILE A 128 -2.51 -5.56 -2.09
N PRO A 129 -3.13 -6.27 -3.04
CA PRO A 129 -2.59 -7.52 -3.57
C PRO A 129 -1.37 -7.28 -4.48
N ASN A 130 -0.58 -8.32 -4.66
CA ASN A 130 0.65 -8.30 -5.48
C ASN A 130 0.39 -8.05 -6.98
N SER A 131 -0.83 -8.23 -7.44
CA SER A 131 -1.26 -7.90 -8.81
C SER A 131 -1.32 -6.41 -9.09
N VAL A 132 -1.52 -5.58 -8.05
CA VAL A 132 -1.53 -4.12 -8.17
C VAL A 132 -0.10 -3.61 -8.21
N THR A 133 0.31 -3.03 -9.34
CA THR A 133 1.66 -2.48 -9.50
C THR A 133 1.80 -1.05 -8.98
N LYS A 134 0.70 -0.30 -8.97
CA LYS A 134 0.66 1.11 -8.54
C LYS A 134 -0.60 1.38 -7.72
N ILE A 135 -0.44 1.91 -6.52
CA ILE A 135 -1.55 2.42 -5.71
C ILE A 135 -1.92 3.80 -6.27
N GLY A 136 -3.17 3.98 -6.67
CA GLY A 136 -3.65 5.24 -7.26
C GLY A 136 -3.43 6.45 -6.35
N SER A 137 -3.23 7.64 -6.94
CA SER A 137 -3.10 8.87 -6.14
C SER A 137 -4.33 9.09 -5.29
N CYS A 138 -4.13 9.48 -4.04
CA CYS A 138 -5.18 9.70 -3.04
C CYS A 138 -6.11 8.49 -2.81
N ALA A 139 -5.69 7.26 -3.17
CA ALA A 139 -6.57 6.08 -3.15
C ALA A 139 -7.23 5.83 -1.79
N PHE A 140 -6.55 6.10 -0.67
CA PHE A 140 -7.06 5.96 0.70
C PHE A 140 -6.98 7.27 1.49
N TYR A 141 -7.05 8.40 0.79
CA TYR A 141 -7.00 9.72 1.42
C TYR A 141 -8.19 9.92 2.37
N TYR A 142 -7.95 10.39 3.61
CA TYR A 142 -8.97 10.51 4.68
C TYR A 142 -9.63 9.18 5.11
N CYS A 143 -8.96 8.04 4.98
CA CYS A 143 -9.39 6.80 5.66
C CYS A 143 -8.98 6.89 7.14
N SER A 144 -9.65 7.75 7.91
CA SER A 144 -9.22 8.16 9.25
C SER A 144 -9.26 7.06 10.30
N SER A 145 -10.04 5.99 10.09
CA SER A 145 -10.07 4.80 10.96
C SER A 145 -9.12 3.67 10.53
N LEU A 146 -8.35 3.86 9.44
CA LEU A 146 -7.46 2.84 8.91
C LEU A 146 -6.28 2.64 9.87
N THR A 147 -6.26 1.49 10.57
CA THR A 147 -5.24 1.19 11.58
C THR A 147 -4.07 0.38 11.03
N SER A 148 -4.29 -0.37 9.95
CA SER A 148 -3.28 -1.22 9.32
C SER A 148 -3.46 -1.31 7.82
N VAL A 149 -2.34 -1.34 7.11
CA VAL A 149 -2.26 -1.56 5.66
C VAL A 149 -1.21 -2.63 5.40
N THR A 150 -1.60 -3.64 4.63
CA THR A 150 -0.67 -4.64 4.09
C THR A 150 -0.49 -4.38 2.61
N ILE A 151 0.72 -4.04 2.20
CA ILE A 151 1.11 -3.87 0.79
C ILE A 151 1.93 -5.09 0.41
N GLN A 152 1.44 -5.89 -0.53
CA GLN A 152 2.15 -7.09 -0.98
C GLN A 152 3.26 -6.76 -1.97
N ASP A 153 4.25 -7.65 -2.10
CA ASP A 153 5.31 -7.55 -3.09
C ASP A 153 4.71 -7.56 -4.51
N GLY A 154 5.13 -6.60 -5.34
CA GLY A 154 4.56 -6.33 -6.68
C GLY A 154 4.19 -4.86 -6.86
N VAL A 155 3.81 -4.17 -5.77
CA VAL A 155 3.59 -2.73 -5.80
C VAL A 155 4.95 -2.03 -5.93
N THR A 156 5.12 -1.26 -7.01
CA THR A 156 6.37 -0.53 -7.29
C THR A 156 6.32 0.94 -6.91
N ASN A 157 5.12 1.52 -6.81
CA ASN A 157 4.92 2.94 -6.53
C ASN A 157 3.76 3.15 -5.56
N ILE A 158 4.02 3.90 -4.49
CA ILE A 158 2.99 4.43 -3.58
C ILE A 158 2.74 5.86 -4.02
N SER A 159 1.66 6.10 -4.76
CA SER A 159 1.42 7.40 -5.40
C SER A 159 1.15 8.53 -4.42
N SER A 160 1.14 9.76 -4.96
CA SER A 160 0.91 10.98 -4.17
C SER A 160 -0.37 10.91 -3.36
N GLY A 161 -0.28 11.24 -2.07
CA GLY A 161 -1.41 11.29 -1.15
C GLY A 161 -2.10 9.95 -0.87
N ALA A 162 -1.53 8.80 -1.29
CA ALA A 162 -2.21 7.51 -1.26
C ALA A 162 -2.84 7.16 0.10
N PHE A 163 -2.15 7.46 1.21
CA PHE A 163 -2.60 7.26 2.59
C PHE A 163 -2.62 8.55 3.41
N SER A 164 -2.72 9.69 2.75
CA SER A 164 -2.76 10.99 3.43
C SER A 164 -3.99 11.08 4.35
N TYR A 165 -3.80 11.67 5.55
CA TYR A 165 -4.82 11.76 6.60
C TYR A 165 -5.38 10.41 7.10
N CYS A 166 -4.64 9.30 6.97
CA CYS A 166 -4.93 8.05 7.68
C CYS A 166 -4.48 8.19 9.14
N SER A 167 -5.16 9.03 9.91
CA SER A 167 -4.71 9.46 11.24
C SER A 167 -4.63 8.34 12.28
N ALA A 168 -5.36 7.24 12.09
CA ALA A 168 -5.31 6.06 12.96
C ALA A 168 -4.24 5.02 12.56
N LEU A 169 -3.51 5.23 11.43
CA LEU A 169 -2.53 4.27 10.92
C LEU A 169 -1.34 4.17 11.87
N LYS A 170 -1.17 3.00 12.50
CA LYS A 170 -0.13 2.74 13.51
C LYS A 170 1.16 2.21 12.89
N SER A 171 1.03 1.42 11.84
CA SER A 171 2.16 0.80 11.15
C SER A 171 1.85 0.57 9.68
N VAL A 172 2.89 0.60 8.86
CA VAL A 172 2.83 0.20 7.45
C VAL A 172 4.09 -0.59 7.12
N THR A 173 3.91 -1.69 6.41
CA THR A 173 5.03 -2.42 5.82
C THR A 173 5.12 -2.05 4.35
N ILE A 174 6.24 -1.43 3.97
CA ILE A 174 6.55 -1.08 2.58
C ILE A 174 7.36 -2.24 2.01
N PRO A 175 6.89 -2.93 0.95
CA PRO A 175 7.59 -4.09 0.40
C PRO A 175 8.83 -3.70 -0.41
N ASN A 176 9.73 -4.68 -0.60
CA ASN A 176 10.97 -4.49 -1.36
C ASN A 176 10.77 -4.25 -2.87
N SER A 177 9.55 -4.34 -3.37
CA SER A 177 9.20 -3.96 -4.74
C SER A 177 9.04 -2.45 -4.94
N VAL A 178 8.80 -1.68 -3.85
CA VAL A 178 8.56 -0.23 -3.93
C VAL A 178 9.86 0.50 -4.21
N THR A 179 9.86 1.31 -5.25
CA THR A 179 10.99 2.16 -5.66
C THR A 179 10.77 3.65 -5.39
N GLU A 180 9.50 4.06 -5.27
CA GLU A 180 9.09 5.46 -5.09
C GLU A 180 7.98 5.58 -4.04
N ILE A 181 8.13 6.53 -3.12
CA ILE A 181 7.10 6.99 -2.19
C ILE A 181 6.71 8.41 -2.61
N GLY A 182 5.52 8.58 -3.16
CA GLY A 182 5.05 9.82 -3.75
C GLY A 182 4.81 10.95 -2.74
N SER A 183 4.61 12.16 -3.27
CA SER A 183 4.38 13.36 -2.45
C SER A 183 3.17 13.19 -1.52
N GLY A 184 3.35 13.49 -0.24
CA GLY A 184 2.30 13.38 0.78
C GLY A 184 1.73 11.98 0.97
N ALA A 185 2.41 10.91 0.53
CA ALA A 185 1.86 9.54 0.56
C ALA A 185 1.35 9.12 1.95
N PHE A 186 2.01 9.55 3.03
CA PHE A 186 1.64 9.32 4.43
C PHE A 186 1.48 10.64 5.20
N TYR A 187 1.12 11.72 4.51
CA TYR A 187 0.91 13.03 5.13
C TYR A 187 -0.17 12.96 6.21
N TYR A 188 0.10 13.49 7.40
CA TYR A 188 -0.84 13.45 8.54
C TYR A 188 -1.24 12.03 9.02
N CYS A 189 -0.37 11.03 8.85
CA CYS A 189 -0.50 9.73 9.53
C CYS A 189 -0.05 9.85 10.98
N SER A 190 -0.83 10.62 11.79
CA SER A 190 -0.40 11.08 13.11
C SER A 190 -0.22 9.96 14.15
N SER A 191 -0.81 8.78 13.96
CA SER A 191 -0.63 7.62 14.84
C SER A 191 0.53 6.71 14.44
N LEU A 192 1.21 6.98 13.31
CA LEU A 192 2.33 6.18 12.84
C LEU A 192 3.52 6.33 13.79
N THR A 193 3.99 5.22 14.37
CA THR A 193 5.07 5.22 15.38
C THR A 193 6.43 4.86 14.81
N SER A 194 6.45 4.09 13.73
CA SER A 194 7.67 3.71 13.03
C SER A 194 7.42 3.41 11.56
N VAL A 195 8.46 3.53 10.75
CA VAL A 195 8.43 3.10 9.35
C VAL A 195 9.77 2.50 8.96
N THR A 196 9.71 1.41 8.16
CA THR A 196 10.88 0.86 7.49
C THR A 196 10.81 1.21 6.01
N ILE A 197 11.84 1.86 5.50
CA ILE A 197 12.02 2.23 4.10
C ILE A 197 12.98 1.20 3.50
N PRO A 198 12.50 0.33 2.61
CA PRO A 198 13.30 -0.75 2.05
C PRO A 198 14.43 -0.24 1.14
N ASN A 199 15.43 -1.09 0.92
CA ASN A 199 16.60 -0.77 0.08
C ASN A 199 16.25 -0.44 -1.39
N SER A 200 15.08 -0.84 -1.86
CA SER A 200 14.59 -0.57 -3.21
C SER A 200 14.14 0.88 -3.43
N VAL A 201 13.77 1.58 -2.35
CA VAL A 201 13.29 2.97 -2.45
C VAL A 201 14.45 3.88 -2.80
N THR A 202 14.29 4.62 -3.90
CA THR A 202 15.26 5.60 -4.39
C THR A 202 14.78 7.04 -4.26
N GLU A 203 13.46 7.23 -4.11
CA GLU A 203 12.84 8.57 -4.07
C GLU A 203 11.71 8.64 -3.04
N ILE A 204 11.71 9.72 -2.27
CA ILE A 204 10.68 10.08 -1.30
C ILE A 204 10.22 11.51 -1.62
N GLY A 205 8.97 11.64 -2.04
CA GLY A 205 8.41 12.90 -2.50
C GLY A 205 8.16 13.91 -1.38
N SER A 206 7.84 15.14 -1.78
CA SER A 206 7.55 16.26 -0.88
C SER A 206 6.47 15.89 0.14
N TYR A 207 6.68 16.24 1.40
CA TYR A 207 5.73 16.00 2.51
C TYR A 207 5.35 14.53 2.73
N ALA A 208 6.07 13.54 2.20
CA ALA A 208 5.67 12.13 2.22
C ALA A 208 5.31 11.61 3.62
N PHE A 209 6.07 11.98 4.66
CA PHE A 209 5.82 11.63 6.07
C PHE A 209 5.60 12.88 6.95
N SER A 210 5.29 14.01 6.34
CA SER A 210 5.07 15.25 7.10
C SER A 210 3.85 15.12 8.01
N TYR A 211 3.92 15.71 9.21
CA TYR A 211 2.93 15.58 10.29
C TYR A 211 2.69 14.15 10.81
N CYS A 212 3.61 13.21 10.59
CA CYS A 212 3.64 11.93 11.31
C CYS A 212 4.27 12.15 12.71
N ILE A 213 3.60 12.92 13.55
CA ILE A 213 4.13 13.52 14.80
C ILE A 213 4.54 12.49 15.86
N ASN A 214 4.03 11.27 15.80
CA ASN A 214 4.32 10.21 16.76
C ASN A 214 5.39 9.22 16.26
N ILE A 215 6.03 9.47 15.10
CA ILE A 215 7.16 8.64 14.66
C ILE A 215 8.35 8.84 15.60
N THR A 216 8.75 7.75 16.24
CA THR A 216 9.93 7.69 17.11
C THR A 216 11.11 6.97 16.48
N GLN A 217 10.86 6.23 15.39
CA GLN A 217 11.89 5.49 14.67
C GLN A 217 11.63 5.44 13.17
N ILE A 218 12.65 5.73 12.38
CA ILE A 218 12.69 5.47 10.94
C ILE A 218 13.87 4.54 10.69
N SER A 219 13.63 3.43 10.00
CA SER A 219 14.68 2.53 9.54
C SER A 219 14.79 2.63 8.03
N SER A 220 15.93 3.06 7.51
CA SER A 220 16.22 3.00 6.09
C SER A 220 17.22 1.90 5.79
N GLU A 221 16.83 0.95 4.93
CA GLU A 221 17.69 -0.18 4.55
C GLU A 221 18.57 0.15 3.33
N ALA A 222 18.37 1.31 2.72
CA ALA A 222 19.11 1.72 1.53
C ALA A 222 20.57 2.06 1.87
N VAL A 223 21.50 1.49 1.11
CA VAL A 223 22.94 1.79 1.23
C VAL A 223 23.26 3.20 0.76
N VAL A 224 22.59 3.65 -0.31
CA VAL A 224 22.62 5.03 -0.75
C VAL A 224 21.34 5.70 -0.23
N PRO A 225 21.44 6.80 0.53
CA PRO A 225 20.26 7.51 1.02
C PRO A 225 19.28 7.82 -0.11
N PRO A 226 17.99 7.44 -0.01
CA PRO A 226 17.00 7.86 -0.98
C PRO A 226 16.99 9.38 -1.15
N PHE A 227 16.81 9.85 -2.36
CA PHE A 227 16.54 11.26 -2.59
C PHE A 227 15.24 11.64 -1.87
N CYS A 228 15.29 12.67 -1.05
CA CYS A 228 14.13 13.22 -0.37
C CYS A 228 13.86 14.61 -0.89
N ASP A 229 12.65 14.81 -1.40
CA ASP A 229 12.19 16.12 -1.80
C ASP A 229 11.87 17.00 -0.57
N LEU A 230 11.50 18.25 -0.81
CA LEU A 230 11.31 19.25 0.26
C LEU A 230 10.26 18.78 1.29
N TYR A 231 10.60 18.97 2.56
CA TYR A 231 9.69 18.73 3.69
C TYR A 231 9.21 17.27 3.86
N ALA A 232 9.91 16.29 3.27
CA ALA A 232 9.51 14.88 3.35
C ALA A 232 9.23 14.41 4.79
N PHE A 233 10.01 14.88 5.76
CA PHE A 233 9.91 14.57 7.19
C PHE A 233 9.58 15.81 8.05
N ASN A 234 8.81 16.76 7.51
CA ASN A 234 8.47 17.97 8.25
C ASN A 234 7.53 17.65 9.42
N HIS A 235 7.65 18.38 10.52
CA HIS A 235 6.90 18.15 11.77
C HIS A 235 7.10 16.79 12.45
N ILE A 236 8.11 16.00 12.06
CA ILE A 236 8.63 14.90 12.88
C ILE A 236 9.63 15.51 13.88
N ASN A 237 9.62 15.05 15.14
CA ASN A 237 10.60 15.46 16.12
C ASN A 237 11.96 14.81 15.84
N LYS A 238 12.74 15.40 14.93
CA LYS A 238 14.04 14.88 14.47
C LYS A 238 15.11 14.84 15.55
N SER A 239 14.91 15.53 16.68
CA SER A 239 15.82 15.48 17.83
C SER A 239 15.65 14.23 18.68
N GLU A 240 14.50 13.58 18.66
CA GLU A 240 14.16 12.39 19.43
C GLU A 240 13.87 11.15 18.55
N CYS A 241 13.56 11.36 17.28
CA CYS A 241 13.32 10.27 16.33
C CYS A 241 14.65 9.58 15.97
N LYS A 242 14.75 8.27 16.23
CA LYS A 242 15.89 7.45 15.82
C LYS A 242 15.85 7.17 14.33
N LEU A 243 16.93 7.49 13.64
CA LEU A 243 17.17 7.09 12.25
C LEU A 243 18.17 5.92 12.23
N ILE A 244 17.68 4.73 11.90
CA ILE A 244 18.52 3.54 11.78
C ILE A 244 18.86 3.33 10.31
N VAL A 245 20.16 3.25 9.99
CA VAL A 245 20.66 3.12 8.62
C VAL A 245 21.72 2.02 8.53
N PRO A 246 22.06 1.50 7.35
CA PRO A 246 23.16 0.55 7.23
C PRO A 246 24.46 1.14 7.81
N LYS A 247 25.17 0.37 8.63
CA LYS A 247 26.36 0.83 9.36
C LYS A 247 27.39 1.52 8.45
N ASN A 248 27.59 0.99 7.26
CA ASN A 248 28.54 1.52 6.28
C ASN A 248 28.03 2.77 5.54
N SER A 249 26.79 3.18 5.76
CA SER A 249 26.14 4.33 5.12
C SER A 249 25.98 5.53 6.06
N LEU A 250 26.39 5.43 7.31
CA LEU A 250 26.23 6.47 8.32
C LEU A 250 26.67 7.86 7.83
N ASP A 251 27.85 7.95 7.23
CA ASP A 251 28.41 9.23 6.78
C ASP A 251 27.62 9.79 5.57
N ALA A 252 27.11 8.91 4.70
CA ALA A 252 26.27 9.31 3.59
C ALA A 252 24.95 9.92 4.09
N TYR A 253 24.28 9.29 5.08
CA TYR A 253 23.03 9.81 5.65
C TYR A 253 23.23 11.11 6.44
N LYS A 254 24.36 11.26 7.15
CA LYS A 254 24.73 12.51 7.86
C LYS A 254 24.97 13.70 6.92
N GLN A 255 25.15 13.46 5.62
CA GLN A 255 25.37 14.49 4.61
C GLN A 255 24.17 14.69 3.68
N ALA A 256 23.30 13.68 3.55
CA ALA A 256 22.19 13.71 2.62
C ALA A 256 21.09 14.72 3.06
N PRO A 257 20.54 15.53 2.13
CA PRO A 257 19.45 16.47 2.42
C PRO A 257 18.26 15.77 3.07
N GLN A 258 17.58 16.43 3.99
CA GLN A 258 16.50 15.93 4.84
C GLN A 258 16.92 14.86 5.86
N TRP A 259 17.83 13.93 5.51
CA TRP A 259 18.34 12.89 6.42
C TRP A 259 19.30 13.44 7.47
N LYS A 260 20.16 14.38 7.08
CA LYS A 260 21.14 15.03 7.97
C LYS A 260 20.54 15.80 9.15
N ASP A 261 19.25 16.10 9.05
CA ASP A 261 18.52 16.86 10.07
C ASP A 261 18.14 16.02 11.29
N PHE A 262 18.20 14.66 11.19
CA PHE A 262 18.01 13.77 12.33
C PHE A 262 19.23 13.79 13.24
N LEU A 263 19.02 14.02 14.55
CA LEU A 263 20.11 14.11 15.50
C LEU A 263 20.56 12.72 16.01
N LEU A 264 19.69 11.71 15.97
CA LEU A 264 19.94 10.36 16.45
C LEU A 264 20.05 9.39 15.25
N ILE A 265 21.21 9.45 14.54
CA ILE A 265 21.49 8.54 13.41
C ILE A 265 22.37 7.39 13.93
N GLU A 266 21.85 6.16 13.88
CA GLU A 266 22.51 4.97 14.36
C GLU A 266 22.76 3.98 13.21
N GLY A 267 23.90 3.30 13.24
CA GLY A 267 24.17 2.20 12.32
C GLY A 267 23.45 0.93 12.75
N SER A 268 22.66 0.33 11.85
CA SER A 268 22.00 -0.95 12.15
C SER A 268 23.05 -2.05 12.39
N THR A 269 22.85 -2.82 13.44
CA THR A 269 23.62 -4.05 13.68
C THR A 269 23.06 -5.23 12.87
N THR A 270 21.86 -5.07 12.29
CA THR A 270 21.12 -6.07 11.50
C THR A 270 21.13 -5.76 10.01
N GLY A 271 21.80 -4.69 9.57
CA GLY A 271 22.00 -4.45 8.14
C GLY A 271 22.64 -5.68 7.54
N ILE A 272 22.03 -6.21 6.46
CA ILE A 272 22.68 -7.14 5.56
C ILE A 272 23.87 -6.38 4.99
N THR A 273 24.97 -6.36 5.75
CA THR A 273 26.24 -5.96 5.20
C THR A 273 26.46 -6.88 4.02
N ASN A 274 26.95 -6.36 2.89
CA ASN A 274 27.75 -7.15 1.98
C ASN A 274 28.88 -7.72 2.87
N THR A 275 28.61 -8.84 3.49
CA THR A 275 29.63 -9.54 4.25
C THR A 275 30.49 -10.21 3.20
N VAL A 276 31.52 -9.46 2.76
CA VAL A 276 32.76 -10.14 2.50
C VAL A 276 33.01 -10.90 3.79
N TYR A 277 32.82 -12.22 3.75
CA TYR A 277 33.10 -13.06 4.91
C TYR A 277 34.57 -12.89 5.25
N ASN A 278 34.87 -12.18 6.33
CA ASN A 278 36.22 -11.89 6.80
C ASN A 278 36.49 -12.69 8.08
N ASN A 279 36.72 -13.97 7.95
CA ASN A 279 37.19 -14.81 9.05
C ASN A 279 38.43 -15.55 8.59
N SER A 280 39.50 -15.50 9.37
CA SER A 280 40.78 -16.16 9.07
C SER A 280 40.76 -17.69 9.20
N GLY A 281 39.58 -18.27 9.53
CA GLY A 281 39.42 -19.72 9.69
C GLY A 281 38.67 -20.36 8.54
N LEU A 282 38.93 -21.63 8.29
CA LEU A 282 38.18 -22.45 7.36
C LEU A 282 36.77 -22.75 7.93
N ALA A 283 35.72 -22.69 7.08
CA ALA A 283 34.35 -22.84 7.51
C ALA A 283 33.56 -23.83 6.63
N ASP A 284 32.63 -24.52 7.24
CA ASP A 284 31.61 -25.27 6.49
C ASP A 284 30.50 -24.37 6.08
N VAL A 285 30.01 -24.52 4.84
CA VAL A 285 28.94 -23.72 4.23
C VAL A 285 27.77 -24.60 3.90
N TYR A 286 26.59 -24.17 4.31
CA TYR A 286 25.31 -24.84 4.06
C TYR A 286 24.33 -23.89 3.39
N THR A 287 23.42 -24.44 2.60
CA THR A 287 22.19 -23.73 2.16
C THR A 287 21.19 -23.65 3.31
N ILE A 288 20.19 -22.80 3.19
CA ILE A 288 19.16 -22.63 4.24
C ILE A 288 18.32 -23.88 4.51
N ASP A 289 18.26 -24.82 3.58
CA ASP A 289 17.63 -26.14 3.74
C ASP A 289 18.54 -27.17 4.43
N GLY A 290 19.75 -26.78 4.85
CA GLY A 290 20.71 -27.64 5.53
C GLY A 290 21.65 -28.42 4.62
N THR A 291 21.57 -28.26 3.30
CA THR A 291 22.46 -28.95 2.35
C THR A 291 23.87 -28.34 2.42
N LYS A 292 24.88 -29.18 2.67
CA LYS A 292 26.29 -28.72 2.73
C LYS A 292 26.77 -28.38 1.31
N ARG A 293 27.31 -27.17 1.14
CA ARG A 293 27.83 -26.65 -0.14
C ARG A 293 29.34 -26.68 -0.22
N LEU A 294 30.03 -26.27 0.86
CA LEU A 294 31.46 -26.28 0.95
C LEU A 294 31.92 -26.84 2.32
N SER A 295 33.03 -27.49 2.34
CA SER A 295 33.64 -28.03 3.56
C SER A 295 35.03 -27.40 3.77
N LYS A 296 35.27 -26.84 4.94
CA LYS A 296 36.56 -26.18 5.28
C LYS A 296 36.94 -25.13 4.22
N ALA A 297 35.98 -24.33 3.79
CA ALA A 297 36.17 -23.31 2.76
C ALA A 297 36.90 -22.08 3.34
N SER A 298 37.80 -21.52 2.56
CA SER A 298 38.44 -20.23 2.82
C SER A 298 37.46 -19.07 2.61
N THR A 299 37.81 -17.89 3.08
CA THR A 299 37.07 -16.65 2.86
C THR A 299 36.82 -16.37 1.39
N ASP A 300 37.81 -16.59 0.53
CA ASP A 300 37.70 -16.31 -0.90
C ASP A 300 36.75 -17.29 -1.60
N GLU A 301 36.80 -18.57 -1.24
CA GLU A 301 35.86 -19.58 -1.76
C GLU A 301 34.43 -19.32 -1.35
N ILE A 302 34.19 -18.84 -0.11
CA ILE A 302 32.86 -18.45 0.38
C ILE A 302 32.34 -17.23 -0.38
N ASN A 303 33.19 -16.23 -0.60
CA ASN A 303 32.82 -15.01 -1.33
C ASN A 303 32.62 -15.25 -2.84
N ALA A 304 33.17 -16.32 -3.40
CA ALA A 304 32.99 -16.74 -4.80
C ALA A 304 31.72 -17.57 -5.03
N LEU A 305 30.95 -17.89 -3.99
CA LEU A 305 29.71 -18.61 -4.13
C LEU A 305 28.69 -17.84 -4.99
N PRO A 306 27.81 -18.53 -5.71
CA PRO A 306 26.69 -17.91 -6.41
C PRO A 306 25.86 -17.02 -5.48
N LYS A 307 25.20 -16.01 -6.06
CA LYS A 307 24.25 -15.18 -5.31
C LYS A 307 23.24 -16.05 -4.57
N GLY A 308 23.10 -15.83 -3.27
CA GLY A 308 22.24 -16.66 -2.46
C GLY A 308 22.43 -16.46 -0.95
N VAL A 309 21.63 -17.20 -0.20
CA VAL A 309 21.66 -17.19 1.27
C VAL A 309 22.31 -18.48 1.74
N TYR A 310 23.31 -18.36 2.60
CA TYR A 310 24.10 -19.48 3.13
C TYR A 310 24.20 -19.41 4.66
N ILE A 311 24.46 -20.54 5.28
CA ILE A 311 24.80 -20.67 6.70
C ILE A 311 26.29 -20.98 6.80
N VAL A 312 27.05 -20.12 7.44
CA VAL A 312 28.49 -20.28 7.63
C VAL A 312 28.80 -20.17 9.12
N ASN A 313 29.34 -21.21 9.71
CA ASN A 313 29.60 -21.29 11.16
C ASN A 313 28.33 -20.94 12.00
N GLY A 314 27.15 -21.44 11.57
CA GLY A 314 25.88 -21.19 12.24
C GLY A 314 25.30 -19.78 12.05
N LYS A 315 25.96 -18.92 11.28
CA LYS A 315 25.49 -17.57 10.96
C LYS A 315 24.98 -17.49 9.53
N LYS A 316 23.85 -16.83 9.34
CA LYS A 316 23.28 -16.55 8.02
C LYS A 316 24.10 -15.47 7.31
N ILE A 317 24.59 -15.77 6.10
CA ILE A 317 25.26 -14.81 5.22
C ILE A 317 24.55 -14.76 3.87
N ILE A 318 24.67 -13.64 3.17
CA ILE A 318 24.10 -13.43 1.84
C ILE A 318 25.23 -13.06 0.89
N ILE A 319 25.40 -13.86 -0.16
CA ILE A 319 26.28 -13.57 -1.29
C ILE A 319 25.41 -12.90 -2.38
N LYS A 320 25.81 -11.72 -2.81
CA LYS A 320 25.06 -10.90 -3.80
C LYS A 320 25.67 -10.97 -5.18
#